data_7c21b1edddac72c6db7a7b043591f980
#
_entry.id   7c21b1edddac72c6db7a7b043591f980
#
_cell.length_a   1.000
_cell.length_b   1.000
_cell.length_c   1.000
_cell.angle_alpha   90.00
_cell.angle_beta   90.00
_cell.angle_gamma   90.00
#
_symmetry.space_group_name_H-M   'P 1'
#
loop_
_entity.id
_entity.type
_entity.pdbx_description
1 polymer ?
#
loop_
_entity_poly.entity_id
_entity_poly.type
_entity_poly.pdbx_seq_one_letter_code
_entity_poly.pdbx_strand_id
1 'polypeptide(L)'
;MVDMDGVLYRGEQALPGLRDFLLLAATHPFVLLTNNSTMTAGDGVAKLSRMGADVPVSSVLTVSDATARYLASALPASSRALVLGSAALRGAVAGAGMELVDAAADVVVIGLDTNFSYDSLTEAVRSVNSGARFVATSLDPVLLTEDGVVPGAGALVAAVRACVSTTPVCVGKPSAPMFEMAVQALGLAPTEILMVGDNLDSDIAGGAAVGATTALMLSGVRGHAGGHHRPDLVFAG
;
A
#
# COMPACT_ATOMS: atom_id res chain seq x y z
N MET A 1 -6.00 12.56 4.20
CA MET A 1 -5.41 11.37 3.57
C MET A 1 -5.80 11.35 2.10
N VAL A 2 -4.87 11.10 1.19
CA VAL A 2 -5.13 11.16 -0.26
C VAL A 2 -4.46 9.96 -0.93
N ASP A 3 -5.20 9.20 -1.73
CA ASP A 3 -4.60 8.21 -2.60
C ASP A 3 -3.81 8.87 -3.73
N MET A 4 -2.85 8.17 -4.29
CA MET A 4 -1.98 8.73 -5.33
C MET A 4 -2.42 8.31 -6.75
N ASP A 5 -2.48 7.00 -7.01
CA ASP A 5 -2.80 6.47 -8.34
C ASP A 5 -4.30 6.51 -8.58
N GLY A 6 -4.75 7.13 -9.67
CA GLY A 6 -6.17 7.36 -9.94
C GLY A 6 -6.73 8.65 -9.34
N VAL A 7 -6.04 9.29 -8.38
CA VAL A 7 -6.44 10.57 -7.78
C VAL A 7 -5.53 11.73 -8.21
N LEU A 8 -4.22 11.54 -8.12
CA LEU A 8 -3.23 12.55 -8.47
C LEU A 8 -2.71 12.39 -9.91
N TYR A 9 -2.56 11.13 -10.33
CA TYR A 9 -2.06 10.78 -11.67
C TYR A 9 -2.60 9.40 -12.10
N ARG A 10 -2.43 9.07 -13.38
CA ARG A 10 -2.63 7.74 -13.92
C ARG A 10 -1.41 7.35 -14.75
N GLY A 11 -0.74 6.26 -14.38
CA GLY A 11 0.56 5.92 -14.98
C GLY A 11 1.54 7.08 -14.83
N GLU A 12 2.10 7.58 -15.94
CA GLU A 12 3.01 8.74 -15.94
C GLU A 12 2.30 10.07 -16.26
N GLN A 13 0.98 10.12 -16.28
CA GLN A 13 0.20 11.31 -16.63
C GLN A 13 -0.47 11.93 -15.40
N ALA A 14 -0.20 13.22 -15.14
CA ALA A 14 -0.90 13.99 -14.13
C ALA A 14 -2.38 14.09 -14.45
N LEU A 15 -3.25 13.93 -13.46
CA LEU A 15 -4.67 14.24 -13.61
C LEU A 15 -4.91 15.76 -13.57
N PRO A 16 -5.97 16.25 -14.24
CA PRO A 16 -6.31 17.67 -14.22
C PRO A 16 -6.47 18.19 -12.78
N GLY A 17 -5.93 19.38 -12.50
CA GLY A 17 -6.05 20.01 -11.18
C GLY A 17 -5.03 19.52 -10.13
N LEU A 18 -4.11 18.58 -10.45
CA LEU A 18 -3.10 18.05 -9.52
C LEU A 18 -2.41 19.16 -8.70
N ARG A 19 -1.90 20.19 -9.36
CA ARG A 19 -1.13 21.24 -8.68
C ARG A 19 -2.00 22.06 -7.74
N ASP A 20 -3.18 22.46 -8.19
CA ASP A 20 -4.10 23.28 -7.39
C ASP A 20 -4.60 22.50 -6.19
N PHE A 21 -4.90 21.21 -6.38
CA PHE A 21 -5.28 20.32 -5.31
C PHE A 21 -4.17 20.17 -4.25
N LEU A 22 -2.92 19.94 -4.65
CA LEU A 22 -1.80 19.80 -3.71
C LEU A 22 -1.44 21.11 -3.03
N LEU A 23 -1.58 22.27 -3.71
CA LEU A 23 -1.44 23.58 -3.09
C LEU A 23 -2.50 23.80 -2.01
N LEU A 24 -3.75 23.40 -2.27
CA LEU A 24 -4.81 23.45 -1.27
C LEU A 24 -4.54 22.47 -0.13
N ALA A 25 -4.17 21.22 -0.44
CA ALA A 25 -3.86 20.21 0.57
C ALA A 25 -2.71 20.66 1.49
N ALA A 26 -1.70 21.36 0.96
CA ALA A 26 -0.56 21.87 1.73
C ALA A 26 -0.93 22.95 2.78
N THR A 27 -2.15 23.51 2.74
CA THR A 27 -2.65 24.40 3.79
C THR A 27 -3.16 23.68 5.03
N HIS A 28 -3.17 22.34 5.01
CA HIS A 28 -3.62 21.45 6.07
C HIS A 28 -2.58 20.35 6.30
N PRO A 29 -2.59 19.66 7.46
CA PRO A 29 -1.87 18.40 7.61
C PRO A 29 -2.38 17.40 6.56
N PHE A 30 -1.49 16.84 5.75
CA PHE A 30 -1.88 15.84 4.75
C PHE A 30 -0.86 14.71 4.63
N VAL A 31 -1.33 13.56 4.18
CA VAL A 31 -0.51 12.40 3.85
C VAL A 31 -1.04 11.74 2.57
N LEU A 32 -0.12 11.43 1.67
CA LEU A 32 -0.36 10.71 0.44
C LEU A 32 -0.14 9.22 0.70
N LEU A 33 -1.10 8.38 0.32
CA LEU A 33 -1.07 6.93 0.56
C LEU A 33 -0.96 6.18 -0.76
N THR A 34 -0.14 5.14 -0.82
CA THR A 34 -0.11 4.26 -2.00
C THR A 34 0.10 2.80 -1.63
N ASN A 35 -0.70 1.90 -2.23
CA ASN A 35 -0.49 0.46 -2.17
C ASN A 35 0.62 -0.03 -3.11
N ASN A 36 1.24 0.87 -3.86
CA ASN A 36 2.34 0.51 -4.75
C ASN A 36 3.60 0.16 -3.92
N SER A 37 3.94 -1.12 -3.87
CA SER A 37 5.12 -1.63 -3.17
C SER A 37 6.41 -1.58 -4.02
N THR A 38 6.34 -1.08 -5.26
CA THR A 38 7.51 -1.02 -6.16
C THR A 38 8.25 0.30 -6.12
N MET A 39 7.72 1.30 -5.38
CA MET A 39 8.31 2.63 -5.26
C MET A 39 8.61 2.98 -3.81
N THR A 40 9.64 3.78 -3.59
CA THR A 40 9.93 4.44 -2.32
C THR A 40 9.14 5.75 -2.20
N ALA A 41 9.04 6.31 -0.99
CA ALA A 41 8.48 7.66 -0.81
C ALA A 41 9.24 8.71 -1.64
N GLY A 42 10.58 8.58 -1.75
CA GLY A 42 11.40 9.45 -2.61
C GLY A 42 11.05 9.35 -4.08
N ASP A 43 10.80 8.13 -4.59
CA ASP A 43 10.35 7.94 -5.98
C ASP A 43 9.00 8.60 -6.23
N GLY A 44 8.08 8.51 -5.25
CA GLY A 44 6.77 9.17 -5.30
C GLY A 44 6.90 10.68 -5.39
N VAL A 45 7.74 11.28 -4.55
CA VAL A 45 8.06 12.70 -4.59
C VAL A 45 8.67 13.09 -5.93
N ALA A 46 9.67 12.35 -6.41
CA ALA A 46 10.30 12.62 -7.70
C ALA A 46 9.31 12.52 -8.87
N LYS A 47 8.37 11.60 -8.80
CA LYS A 47 7.29 11.45 -9.79
C LYS A 47 6.37 12.67 -9.80
N LEU A 48 5.89 13.11 -8.63
CA LEU A 48 5.05 14.29 -8.50
C LEU A 48 5.78 15.58 -8.94
N SER A 49 7.07 15.70 -8.62
CA SER A 49 7.89 16.85 -9.05
C SER A 49 8.01 16.93 -10.58
N ARG A 50 8.20 15.78 -11.27
CA ARG A 50 8.16 15.75 -12.76
C ARG A 50 6.81 16.19 -13.33
N MET A 51 5.73 16.00 -12.58
CA MET A 51 4.37 16.45 -12.92
C MET A 51 4.11 17.91 -12.49
N GLY A 52 5.12 18.59 -11.96
CA GLY A 52 5.05 20.00 -11.55
C GLY A 52 4.40 20.24 -10.19
N ALA A 53 4.42 19.25 -9.30
CA ALA A 53 3.90 19.33 -7.94
C ALA A 53 4.94 18.84 -6.95
N ASP A 54 5.43 19.72 -6.08
CA ASP A 54 6.42 19.39 -5.06
C ASP A 54 5.74 19.15 -3.71
N VAL A 55 6.10 18.03 -3.09
CA VAL A 55 5.61 17.66 -1.75
C VAL A 55 6.80 17.18 -0.90
N PRO A 56 6.77 17.37 0.43
CA PRO A 56 7.82 16.83 1.29
C PRO A 56 7.74 15.29 1.32
N VAL A 57 8.89 14.63 1.37
CA VAL A 57 8.96 13.16 1.43
C VAL A 57 8.22 12.60 2.65
N SER A 58 8.18 13.34 3.75
CA SER A 58 7.47 12.98 4.98
C SER A 58 5.94 12.93 4.82
N SER A 59 5.38 13.54 3.76
CA SER A 59 3.96 13.46 3.46
C SER A 59 3.58 12.26 2.58
N VAL A 60 4.52 11.40 2.19
CA VAL A 60 4.25 10.20 1.41
C VAL A 60 4.44 8.97 2.29
N LEU A 61 3.39 8.16 2.42
CA LEU A 61 3.41 6.87 3.09
C LEU A 61 3.15 5.78 2.06
N THR A 62 4.21 5.05 1.68
CA THR A 62 4.08 3.88 0.82
C THR A 62 3.70 2.65 1.64
N VAL A 63 3.11 1.65 0.99
CA VAL A 63 2.84 0.37 1.66
C VAL A 63 4.13 -0.34 2.08
N SER A 64 5.26 -0.08 1.41
CA SER A 64 6.57 -0.59 1.80
C SER A 64 7.02 0.01 3.13
N ASP A 65 6.88 1.34 3.32
CA ASP A 65 7.19 2.01 4.59
C ASP A 65 6.24 1.58 5.71
N ALA A 66 4.95 1.43 5.40
CA ALA A 66 3.97 0.93 6.36
C ALA A 66 4.29 -0.51 6.79
N THR A 67 4.69 -1.38 5.85
CA THR A 67 5.11 -2.75 6.14
C THR A 67 6.35 -2.77 7.02
N ALA A 68 7.36 -1.95 6.72
CA ALA A 68 8.56 -1.81 7.53
C ALA A 68 8.25 -1.41 8.97
N ARG A 69 7.41 -0.38 9.16
CA ARG A 69 6.96 0.07 10.49
C ARG A 69 6.17 -1.01 11.24
N TYR A 70 5.26 -1.70 10.54
CA TYR A 70 4.53 -2.82 11.11
C TYR A 70 5.47 -3.91 11.62
N LEU A 71 6.46 -4.32 10.83
CA LEU A 71 7.44 -5.34 11.22
C LEU A 71 8.27 -4.90 12.43
N ALA A 72 8.77 -3.64 12.43
CA ALA A 72 9.54 -3.10 13.55
C ALA A 72 8.76 -3.06 14.86
N SER A 73 7.43 -2.89 14.81
CA SER A 73 6.57 -2.93 15.98
C SER A 73 6.19 -4.35 16.45
N ALA A 74 6.15 -5.30 15.50
CA ALA A 74 5.60 -6.63 15.71
C ALA A 74 6.64 -7.72 15.94
N LEU A 75 7.91 -7.46 15.62
CA LEU A 75 9.01 -8.43 15.65
C LEU A 75 10.27 -7.84 16.32
N PRO A 76 11.08 -8.68 16.95
CA PRO A 76 12.41 -8.28 17.43
C PRO A 76 13.29 -7.78 16.27
N ALA A 77 14.20 -6.85 16.56
CA ALA A 77 15.24 -6.47 15.62
C ALA A 77 16.07 -7.70 15.22
N SER A 78 16.59 -7.68 14.00
CA SER A 78 17.33 -8.80 13.39
C SER A 78 16.50 -10.09 13.18
N SER A 79 15.15 -10.02 13.27
CA SER A 79 14.32 -11.13 12.80
C SER A 79 14.57 -11.37 11.31
N ARG A 80 14.64 -12.65 10.91
CA ARG A 80 14.94 -13.07 9.55
C ARG A 80 13.70 -12.91 8.66
N ALA A 81 13.81 -12.11 7.60
CA ALA A 81 12.72 -11.81 6.70
C ALA A 81 12.99 -12.37 5.28
N LEU A 82 12.13 -13.27 4.82
CA LEU A 82 12.02 -13.64 3.42
C LEU A 82 11.08 -12.66 2.74
N VAL A 83 11.61 -11.85 1.82
CA VAL A 83 10.83 -10.81 1.13
C VAL A 83 10.69 -11.18 -0.33
N LEU A 84 9.48 -11.52 -0.75
CA LEU A 84 9.08 -11.70 -2.15
C LEU A 84 8.47 -10.37 -2.61
N GLY A 85 9.28 -9.55 -3.28
CA GLY A 85 8.88 -8.19 -3.64
C GLY A 85 9.99 -7.36 -4.25
N SER A 86 9.65 -6.15 -4.60
CA SER A 86 10.54 -5.18 -5.25
C SER A 86 11.76 -4.80 -4.39
N ALA A 87 12.73 -4.15 -5.02
CA ALA A 87 13.88 -3.57 -4.33
C ALA A 87 13.45 -2.52 -3.27
N ALA A 88 12.41 -1.75 -3.54
CA ALA A 88 11.86 -0.76 -2.60
C ALA A 88 11.33 -1.44 -1.33
N LEU A 89 10.53 -2.50 -1.46
CA LEU A 89 10.03 -3.25 -0.32
C LEU A 89 11.17 -3.93 0.46
N ARG A 90 12.09 -4.59 -0.23
CA ARG A 90 13.27 -5.23 0.40
C ARG A 90 14.11 -4.20 1.18
N GLY A 91 14.35 -3.04 0.57
CA GLY A 91 15.08 -1.94 1.21
C GLY A 91 14.38 -1.40 2.46
N ALA A 92 13.06 -1.21 2.40
CA ALA A 92 12.27 -0.75 3.54
C ALA A 92 12.30 -1.76 4.70
N VAL A 93 12.13 -3.07 4.41
CA VAL A 93 12.18 -4.14 5.42
C VAL A 93 13.58 -4.24 6.05
N ALA A 94 14.65 -4.17 5.27
CA ALA A 94 16.02 -4.13 5.79
C ALA A 94 16.27 -2.89 6.64
N GLY A 95 15.80 -1.72 6.19
CA GLY A 95 15.89 -0.45 6.92
C GLY A 95 15.15 -0.45 8.26
N ALA A 96 14.15 -1.31 8.42
CA ALA A 96 13.45 -1.55 9.68
C ALA A 96 14.21 -2.47 10.65
N GLY A 97 15.44 -2.87 10.30
CA GLY A 97 16.30 -3.71 11.14
C GLY A 97 16.08 -5.22 10.98
N MET A 98 15.38 -5.66 9.93
CA MET A 98 15.22 -7.08 9.61
C MET A 98 16.43 -7.60 8.84
N GLU A 99 16.83 -8.85 9.10
CA GLU A 99 17.84 -9.56 8.31
C GLU A 99 17.18 -10.20 7.10
N LEU A 100 17.55 -9.78 5.89
CA LEU A 100 17.01 -10.39 4.67
C LEU A 100 17.65 -11.77 4.45
N VAL A 101 16.81 -12.78 4.28
CA VAL A 101 17.21 -14.17 4.03
C VAL A 101 16.45 -14.75 2.85
N ASP A 102 16.97 -15.82 2.26
CA ASP A 102 16.33 -16.53 1.16
C ASP A 102 15.60 -17.82 1.62
N ALA A 103 15.80 -18.24 2.88
CA ALA A 103 15.16 -19.43 3.46
C ALA A 103 15.11 -19.34 4.98
N ALA A 104 14.33 -20.21 5.61
CA ALA A 104 14.22 -20.38 7.07
C ALA A 104 13.92 -19.06 7.81
N ALA A 105 12.97 -18.29 7.30
CA ALA A 105 12.60 -16.97 7.79
C ALA A 105 11.72 -17.04 9.05
N ASP A 106 11.76 -15.97 9.87
CA ASP A 106 10.85 -15.73 10.98
C ASP A 106 9.59 -14.98 10.52
N VAL A 107 9.71 -14.27 9.36
CA VAL A 107 8.59 -13.63 8.68
C VAL A 107 8.73 -13.76 7.16
N VAL A 108 7.62 -14.04 6.49
CA VAL A 108 7.48 -13.99 5.04
C VAL A 108 6.67 -12.75 4.67
N VAL A 109 7.24 -11.87 3.86
CA VAL A 109 6.61 -10.64 3.37
C VAL A 109 6.40 -10.76 1.87
N ILE A 110 5.16 -10.59 1.41
CA ILE A 110 4.83 -10.64 -0.02
C ILE A 110 4.30 -9.29 -0.49
N GLY A 111 4.98 -8.73 -1.46
CA GLY A 111 4.55 -7.59 -2.28
C GLY A 111 4.50 -7.97 -3.76
N LEU A 112 4.51 -6.97 -4.64
CA LEU A 112 4.62 -7.22 -6.08
C LEU A 112 6.07 -7.61 -6.41
N ASP A 113 6.23 -8.83 -6.93
CA ASP A 113 7.52 -9.41 -7.34
C ASP A 113 7.43 -9.94 -8.77
N THR A 114 8.10 -9.26 -9.68
CA THR A 114 8.15 -9.68 -11.10
C THR A 114 9.13 -10.83 -11.35
N ASN A 115 9.95 -11.20 -10.35
CA ASN A 115 10.89 -12.32 -10.39
C ASN A 115 10.39 -13.53 -9.58
N PHE A 116 9.11 -13.54 -9.21
CA PHE A 116 8.49 -14.64 -8.47
C PHE A 116 8.69 -15.98 -9.20
N SER A 117 9.18 -16.97 -8.48
CA SER A 117 9.53 -18.28 -9.02
C SER A 117 8.96 -19.42 -8.19
N TYR A 118 9.00 -20.65 -8.72
CA TYR A 118 8.63 -21.83 -7.96
C TYR A 118 9.53 -22.04 -6.74
N ASP A 119 10.81 -21.71 -6.83
CA ASP A 119 11.73 -21.82 -5.70
C ASP A 119 11.39 -20.81 -4.59
N SER A 120 11.11 -19.55 -4.95
CA SER A 120 10.69 -18.54 -3.98
C SER A 120 9.35 -18.88 -3.33
N LEU A 121 8.39 -19.43 -4.11
CA LEU A 121 7.14 -19.96 -3.58
C LEU A 121 7.39 -21.10 -2.58
N THR A 122 8.27 -22.02 -2.92
CA THR A 122 8.60 -23.18 -2.07
C THR A 122 9.17 -22.73 -0.73
N GLU A 123 10.11 -21.80 -0.72
CA GLU A 123 10.72 -21.32 0.53
C GLU A 123 9.74 -20.50 1.38
N ALA A 124 8.85 -19.72 0.75
CA ALA A 124 7.79 -19.03 1.46
C ALA A 124 6.83 -20.01 2.15
N VAL A 125 6.37 -21.04 1.43
CA VAL A 125 5.49 -22.08 1.96
C VAL A 125 6.17 -22.83 3.11
N ARG A 126 7.44 -23.22 2.96
CA ARG A 126 8.22 -23.91 4.01
C ARG A 126 8.34 -23.06 5.26
N SER A 127 8.70 -21.77 5.10
CA SER A 127 8.85 -20.84 6.22
C SER A 127 7.53 -20.65 6.97
N VAL A 128 6.42 -20.39 6.25
CA VAL A 128 5.10 -20.20 6.86
C VAL A 128 4.64 -21.47 7.59
N ASN A 129 4.80 -22.65 6.99
CA ASN A 129 4.45 -23.92 7.64
C ASN A 129 5.35 -24.25 8.86
N SER A 130 6.55 -23.67 8.92
CA SER A 130 7.45 -23.76 10.07
C SER A 130 7.16 -22.72 11.16
N GLY A 131 6.11 -21.90 11.00
CA GLY A 131 5.67 -20.94 11.99
C GLY A 131 6.09 -19.49 11.73
N ALA A 132 6.68 -19.19 10.57
CA ALA A 132 6.98 -17.82 10.18
C ALA A 132 5.69 -16.97 10.11
N ARG A 133 5.77 -15.73 10.55
CA ARG A 133 4.68 -14.77 10.37
C ARG A 133 4.46 -14.50 8.88
N PHE A 134 3.20 -14.45 8.44
CA PHE A 134 2.85 -14.20 7.05
C PHE A 134 2.26 -12.81 6.89
N VAL A 135 2.91 -11.96 6.09
CA VAL A 135 2.56 -10.55 5.86
C VAL A 135 2.42 -10.29 4.37
N ALA A 136 1.40 -9.52 3.99
CA ALA A 136 1.13 -9.10 2.63
C ALA A 136 1.06 -7.57 2.55
N THR A 137 1.61 -6.99 1.49
CA THR A 137 1.48 -5.55 1.22
C THR A 137 0.09 -5.21 0.67
N SER A 138 -0.50 -6.09 -0.15
CA SER A 138 -1.85 -5.97 -0.70
C SER A 138 -2.42 -7.36 -0.97
N LEU A 139 -3.75 -7.45 -0.95
CA LEU A 139 -4.48 -8.65 -1.37
C LEU A 139 -5.12 -8.49 -2.75
N ASP A 140 -4.90 -7.38 -3.45
CA ASP A 140 -5.42 -7.14 -4.78
C ASP A 140 -4.82 -8.15 -5.77
N PRO A 141 -5.66 -9.00 -6.38
CA PRO A 141 -5.16 -10.08 -7.24
C PRO A 141 -4.66 -9.57 -8.59
N VAL A 142 -5.08 -8.38 -8.99
CA VAL A 142 -4.76 -7.78 -10.28
C VAL A 142 -4.22 -6.36 -10.11
N LEU A 143 -3.37 -5.97 -11.03
CA LEU A 143 -2.90 -4.60 -11.21
C LEU A 143 -3.30 -4.15 -12.61
N LEU A 144 -3.89 -2.96 -12.71
CA LEU A 144 -4.19 -2.31 -13.99
C LEU A 144 -2.98 -1.53 -14.45
N THR A 145 -2.51 -1.80 -15.66
CA THR A 145 -1.43 -1.08 -16.32
C THR A 145 -1.93 -0.48 -17.63
N GLU A 146 -1.12 0.33 -18.28
CA GLU A 146 -1.44 0.88 -19.62
C GLU A 146 -1.61 -0.22 -20.67
N ASP A 147 -0.89 -1.35 -20.51
CA ASP A 147 -0.94 -2.51 -21.40
C ASP A 147 -2.04 -3.52 -21.03
N GLY A 148 -2.83 -3.24 -19.99
CA GLY A 148 -3.94 -4.09 -19.56
C GLY A 148 -3.78 -4.64 -18.13
N VAL A 149 -4.48 -5.74 -17.86
CA VAL A 149 -4.50 -6.39 -16.53
C VAL A 149 -3.32 -7.33 -16.37
N VAL A 150 -2.57 -7.16 -15.28
CA VAL A 150 -1.48 -8.06 -14.90
C VAL A 150 -1.68 -8.58 -13.47
N PRO A 151 -1.01 -9.67 -13.05
CA PRO A 151 -1.09 -10.16 -11.68
C PRO A 151 -0.60 -9.10 -10.68
N GLY A 152 -1.39 -8.84 -9.64
CA GLY A 152 -1.01 -8.03 -8.49
C GLY A 152 -0.35 -8.86 -7.38
N ALA A 153 0.03 -8.19 -6.29
CA ALA A 153 0.62 -8.85 -5.13
C ALA A 153 -0.29 -9.92 -4.53
N GLY A 154 -1.62 -9.69 -4.55
CA GLY A 154 -2.61 -10.65 -4.07
C GLY A 154 -2.60 -11.99 -4.81
N ALA A 155 -2.22 -12.02 -6.10
CA ALA A 155 -2.07 -13.27 -6.84
C ALA A 155 -0.91 -14.12 -6.27
N LEU A 156 0.21 -13.50 -5.90
CA LEU A 156 1.37 -14.16 -5.29
C LEU A 156 1.03 -14.63 -3.86
N VAL A 157 0.31 -13.80 -3.11
CA VAL A 157 -0.23 -14.15 -1.79
C VAL A 157 -1.16 -15.36 -1.89
N ALA A 158 -2.04 -15.39 -2.89
CA ALA A 158 -2.96 -16.51 -3.12
C ALA A 158 -2.22 -17.81 -3.45
N ALA A 159 -1.11 -17.76 -4.19
CA ALA A 159 -0.27 -18.93 -4.48
C ALA A 159 0.29 -19.54 -3.19
N VAL A 160 0.81 -18.74 -2.25
CA VAL A 160 1.29 -19.23 -0.94
C VAL A 160 0.11 -19.73 -0.11
N ARG A 161 -1.00 -18.98 -0.04
CA ARG A 161 -2.20 -19.37 0.72
C ARG A 161 -2.79 -20.70 0.29
N ALA A 162 -2.68 -21.07 -0.98
CA ALA A 162 -3.15 -22.37 -1.46
C ALA A 162 -2.40 -23.56 -0.83
N CYS A 163 -1.20 -23.31 -0.25
CA CYS A 163 -0.32 -24.33 0.31
C CYS A 163 -0.22 -24.28 1.85
N VAL A 164 -0.82 -23.26 2.49
CA VAL A 164 -0.73 -23.05 3.94
C VAL A 164 -2.10 -22.77 4.55
N SER A 165 -2.27 -23.04 5.85
CA SER A 165 -3.50 -22.70 6.56
C SER A 165 -3.50 -21.30 7.17
N THR A 166 -2.33 -20.66 7.25
CA THR A 166 -2.15 -19.34 7.86
C THR A 166 -2.68 -18.24 6.94
N THR A 167 -3.49 -17.33 7.49
CA THR A 167 -3.93 -16.13 6.78
C THR A 167 -2.91 -15.01 6.98
N PRO A 168 -2.50 -14.28 5.91
CA PRO A 168 -1.58 -13.17 6.05
C PRO A 168 -2.21 -12.00 6.78
N VAL A 169 -1.38 -11.25 7.51
CA VAL A 169 -1.71 -9.87 7.89
C VAL A 169 -1.48 -8.99 6.67
N CYS A 170 -2.52 -8.36 6.18
CA CYS A 170 -2.41 -7.34 5.13
C CYS A 170 -2.13 -5.98 5.76
N VAL A 171 -1.11 -5.27 5.27
CA VAL A 171 -0.73 -3.94 5.77
C VAL A 171 -1.36 -2.82 4.96
N GLY A 172 -1.42 -2.97 3.64
CA GLY A 172 -1.94 -1.94 2.74
C GLY A 172 -3.46 -1.78 2.81
N LYS A 173 -3.94 -0.73 2.20
CA LYS A 173 -5.37 -0.40 2.09
C LYS A 173 -6.17 -1.60 1.53
N PRO A 174 -7.37 -1.92 2.04
CA PRO A 174 -8.16 -1.20 3.05
C PRO A 174 -7.83 -1.53 4.50
N SER A 175 -6.78 -2.32 4.76
CA SER A 175 -6.49 -2.82 6.10
C SER A 175 -6.06 -1.72 7.06
N ALA A 176 -6.40 -1.88 8.32
CA ALA A 176 -6.20 -0.91 9.37
C ALA A 176 -4.75 -0.42 9.54
N PRO A 177 -3.69 -1.25 9.46
CA PRO A 177 -2.34 -0.81 9.81
C PRO A 177 -1.88 0.44 9.05
N MET A 178 -2.11 0.53 7.74
CA MET A 178 -1.70 1.69 6.95
C MET A 178 -2.49 2.94 7.31
N PHE A 179 -3.80 2.81 7.52
CA PHE A 179 -4.67 3.93 7.91
C PHE A 179 -4.35 4.42 9.33
N GLU A 180 -4.12 3.53 10.28
CA GLU A 180 -3.72 3.89 11.65
C GLU A 180 -2.41 4.68 11.66
N MET A 181 -1.42 4.26 10.86
CA MET A 181 -0.16 5.00 10.71
C MET A 181 -0.38 6.38 10.07
N ALA A 182 -1.29 6.50 9.11
CA ALA A 182 -1.64 7.77 8.49
C ALA A 182 -2.35 8.71 9.48
N VAL A 183 -3.31 8.20 10.26
CA VAL A 183 -4.00 8.94 11.33
C VAL A 183 -2.98 9.43 12.37
N GLN A 184 -2.07 8.56 12.79
CA GLN A 184 -1.00 8.93 13.73
C GLN A 184 -0.07 10.00 13.16
N ALA A 185 0.29 9.91 11.88
CA ALA A 185 1.15 10.89 11.22
C ALA A 185 0.48 12.28 11.10
N LEU A 186 -0.84 12.31 10.92
CA LEU A 186 -1.61 13.55 10.87
C LEU A 186 -1.81 14.18 12.26
N GLY A 187 -1.81 13.37 13.33
CA GLY A 187 -2.04 13.86 14.70
C GLY A 187 -3.45 14.43 14.95
N LEU A 188 -4.44 14.00 14.15
CA LEU A 188 -5.83 14.44 14.18
C LEU A 188 -6.76 13.30 14.63
N ALA A 189 -7.91 13.64 15.16
CA ALA A 189 -8.95 12.64 15.38
C ALA A 189 -9.48 12.12 14.03
N PRO A 190 -9.82 10.82 13.90
CA PRO A 190 -10.32 10.29 12.65
C PRO A 190 -11.49 11.07 12.03
N THR A 191 -12.39 11.59 12.85
CA THR A 191 -13.56 12.40 12.44
C THR A 191 -13.18 13.77 11.84
N GLU A 192 -11.93 14.22 12.01
CA GLU A 192 -11.40 15.45 11.43
C GLU A 192 -10.65 15.19 10.10
N ILE A 193 -10.59 13.92 9.68
CA ILE A 193 -9.81 13.48 8.51
C ILE A 193 -10.76 13.23 7.33
N LEU A 194 -10.36 13.70 6.15
CA LEU A 194 -10.94 13.34 4.87
C LEU A 194 -10.03 12.33 4.17
N MET A 195 -10.58 11.17 3.79
CA MET A 195 -9.92 10.24 2.87
C MET A 195 -10.44 10.48 1.45
N VAL A 196 -9.54 10.89 0.57
CA VAL A 196 -9.81 11.09 -0.87
C VAL A 196 -9.20 9.91 -1.63
N GLY A 197 -10.01 9.17 -2.37
CA GLY A 197 -9.58 8.00 -3.13
C GLY A 197 -10.47 7.74 -4.33
N ASP A 198 -10.06 6.85 -5.22
CA ASP A 198 -10.80 6.46 -6.43
C ASP A 198 -11.38 5.03 -6.35
N ASN A 199 -11.00 4.28 -5.30
CA ASN A 199 -11.36 2.88 -5.16
C ASN A 199 -12.27 2.66 -3.94
N LEU A 200 -13.48 2.11 -4.19
CA LEU A 200 -14.46 1.84 -3.13
C LEU A 200 -13.98 0.81 -2.12
N ASP A 201 -13.26 -0.22 -2.58
CA ASP A 201 -12.90 -1.38 -1.76
C ASP A 201 -11.59 -1.15 -0.98
N SER A 202 -10.72 -0.25 -1.42
CA SER A 202 -9.47 0.06 -0.73
C SER A 202 -9.51 1.39 0.04
N ASP A 203 -9.89 2.48 -0.64
CA ASP A 203 -9.80 3.82 -0.06
C ASP A 203 -11.00 4.16 0.79
N ILE A 204 -12.20 3.99 0.20
CA ILE A 204 -13.45 4.35 0.87
C ILE A 204 -13.72 3.39 2.03
N ALA A 205 -13.58 2.08 1.78
CA ALA A 205 -13.75 1.07 2.82
C ALA A 205 -12.77 1.28 3.98
N GLY A 206 -11.48 1.49 3.67
CA GLY A 206 -10.45 1.67 4.69
C GLY A 206 -10.59 2.99 5.44
N GLY A 207 -10.89 4.10 4.74
CA GLY A 207 -11.15 5.39 5.36
C GLY A 207 -12.35 5.36 6.31
N ALA A 208 -13.46 4.76 5.86
CA ALA A 208 -14.66 4.59 6.70
C ALA A 208 -14.39 3.69 7.92
N ALA A 209 -13.60 2.62 7.75
CA ALA A 209 -13.27 1.69 8.84
C ALA A 209 -12.50 2.36 9.98
N VAL A 210 -11.69 3.38 9.72
CA VAL A 210 -11.00 4.16 10.75
C VAL A 210 -11.81 5.37 11.24
N GLY A 211 -13.00 5.62 10.69
CA GLY A 211 -13.89 6.70 11.10
C GLY A 211 -13.63 8.05 10.42
N ALA A 212 -12.89 8.06 9.30
CA ALA A 212 -12.67 9.25 8.49
C ALA A 212 -13.88 9.52 7.58
N THR A 213 -14.12 10.80 7.24
CA THR A 213 -15.01 11.16 6.13
C THR A 213 -14.39 10.70 4.81
N THR A 214 -15.20 10.20 3.89
CA THR A 214 -14.72 9.61 2.64
C THR A 214 -15.19 10.37 1.41
N ALA A 215 -14.29 10.57 0.45
CA ALA A 215 -14.55 11.23 -0.82
C ALA A 215 -14.08 10.37 -1.99
N LEU A 216 -15.01 9.96 -2.83
CA LEU A 216 -14.73 9.19 -4.04
C LEU A 216 -14.48 10.13 -5.23
N MET A 217 -13.31 9.97 -5.86
CA MET A 217 -12.99 10.59 -7.15
C MET A 217 -13.37 9.66 -8.31
N LEU A 218 -14.19 10.14 -9.25
CA LEU A 218 -14.62 9.34 -10.40
C LEU A 218 -13.60 9.29 -11.55
N SER A 219 -12.40 9.79 -11.34
CA SER A 219 -11.29 9.81 -12.30
C SER A 219 -10.52 8.51 -12.43
N GLY A 220 -10.67 7.58 -11.49
CA GLY A 220 -9.83 6.39 -11.34
C GLY A 220 -10.52 5.05 -11.57
N VAL A 221 -10.01 4.03 -10.88
CA VAL A 221 -10.55 2.67 -10.91
C VAL A 221 -11.83 2.65 -10.07
N ARG A 222 -12.96 2.38 -10.71
CA ARG A 222 -14.17 2.08 -9.93
C ARG A 222 -13.99 0.69 -9.34
N GLY A 223 -14.02 0.58 -8.02
CA GLY A 223 -14.09 -0.71 -7.33
C GLY A 223 -15.25 -1.54 -7.89
N HIS A 224 -15.13 -2.86 -7.85
CA HIS A 224 -16.12 -3.78 -8.39
C HIS A 224 -17.52 -3.41 -7.88
N ALA A 225 -18.51 -3.46 -8.75
CA ALA A 225 -19.93 -3.12 -8.50
C ALA A 225 -20.64 -4.03 -7.45
N GLY A 226 -19.92 -4.50 -6.45
CA GLY A 226 -20.34 -5.32 -5.32
C GLY A 226 -19.95 -4.76 -3.95
N GLY A 227 -19.16 -3.69 -3.90
CA GLY A 227 -18.74 -3.06 -2.64
C GLY A 227 -19.95 -2.41 -1.94
N HIS A 228 -20.18 -2.80 -0.69
CA HIS A 228 -21.26 -2.23 0.14
C HIS A 228 -20.92 -0.86 0.73
N HIS A 229 -19.70 -0.33 0.44
CA HIS A 229 -19.22 0.93 0.98
C HIS A 229 -19.74 2.11 0.16
N ARG A 230 -20.46 3.01 0.84
CA ARG A 230 -20.93 4.25 0.25
C ARG A 230 -19.99 5.38 0.69
N PRO A 231 -19.41 6.14 -0.25
CA PRO A 231 -18.66 7.35 0.09
C PRO A 231 -19.59 8.42 0.65
N ASP A 232 -19.08 9.27 1.55
CA ASP A 232 -19.83 10.42 2.06
C ASP A 232 -19.95 11.51 0.99
N LEU A 233 -18.92 11.67 0.16
CA LEU A 233 -18.82 12.63 -0.93
C LEU A 233 -18.41 11.94 -2.24
N VAL A 234 -18.87 12.48 -3.39
CA VAL A 234 -18.50 12.01 -4.72
C VAL A 234 -18.16 13.21 -5.59
N PHE A 235 -17.01 13.17 -6.23
CA PHE A 235 -16.54 14.22 -7.14
C PHE A 235 -16.32 13.64 -8.52
N ALA A 236 -16.73 14.40 -9.55
CA ALA A 236 -16.32 14.15 -10.92
C ALA A 236 -14.82 14.51 -11.03
N GLY A 237 -14.05 13.68 -11.71
CA GLY A 237 -12.64 13.93 -12.00
C GLY A 237 -12.46 14.89 -13.16
#